data_d1716f16db40cd8ae6fd9efbacdd5c5e
#
_entry.id   d1716f16db40cd8ae6fd9efbacdd5c5e
#
_cell.length_a   1.000
_cell.length_b   1.000
_cell.length_c   1.000
_cell.angle_alpha   90.00
_cell.angle_beta   90.00
_cell.angle_gamma   90.00
#
_symmetry.space_group_name_H-M   'P 1'
#
loop_
_entity.id
_entity.type
_entity.pdbx_description
1 polymer ?
#
loop_
_entity_poly.entity_id
_entity_poly.type
_entity_poly.pdbx_seq_one_letter_code
_entity_poly.pdbx_strand_id
1 'polypeptide(L)'
;LDLPPDASMLYSLELPPSGGNTWFCGMQAACDALPADLRRKIEGRRIKHDGTYNSGGYLRAGATPTDDPKSAPGHLHPLVCRHPETGRQMLYLGRRKLAY
;
A
#
# COMPACT_ATOMS: atom_id res chain seq x y z
N LEU A 1 10.46 0.84 2.17
CA LEU A 1 11.01 -0.44 2.59
C LEU A 1 11.28 -1.33 1.38
N ASP A 2 12.44 -1.96 1.34
CA ASP A 2 12.79 -2.93 0.31
C ASP A 2 11.87 -4.13 0.35
N LEU A 3 11.61 -4.60 1.56
CA LEU A 3 10.65 -5.66 1.84
C LEU A 3 9.58 -5.14 2.78
N PRO A 4 8.28 -5.40 2.50
CA PRO A 4 7.22 -5.12 3.44
C PRO A 4 7.41 -5.97 4.71
N PRO A 5 6.99 -5.50 5.88
CA PRO A 5 6.97 -6.34 7.07
C PRO A 5 5.93 -7.46 6.93
N ASP A 6 6.21 -8.61 7.53
CA ASP A 6 5.27 -9.74 7.52
C ASP A 6 3.98 -9.41 8.28
N ALA A 7 4.10 -8.63 9.35
CA ALA A 7 2.97 -8.20 10.16
C ALA A 7 3.29 -6.89 10.88
N SER A 8 2.25 -6.18 11.27
CA SER A 8 2.34 -5.02 12.14
C SER A 8 1.33 -5.15 13.26
N MET A 9 1.70 -4.63 14.43
CA MET A 9 0.84 -4.66 15.61
C MET A 9 0.72 -3.22 16.16
N LEU A 10 -0.51 -2.82 16.47
CA LEU A 10 -0.80 -1.58 17.18
C LEU A 10 -1.32 -1.91 18.58
N TYR A 11 -0.67 -1.39 19.58
CA TYR A 11 -1.12 -1.48 20.97
C TYR A 11 -1.71 -0.13 21.40
N SER A 12 -2.99 -0.13 21.76
CA SER A 12 -3.67 1.11 22.17
C SER A 12 -3.33 1.44 23.61
N LEU A 13 -2.83 2.65 23.82
CA LEU A 13 -2.58 3.21 25.17
C LEU A 13 -3.76 4.05 25.63
N GLU A 14 -4.36 4.82 24.72
CA GLU A 14 -5.49 5.68 24.97
C GLU A 14 -6.43 5.65 23.76
N LEU A 15 -7.71 5.62 24.00
CA LEU A 15 -8.75 5.63 23.00
C LEU A 15 -9.67 6.83 23.17
N PRO A 16 -10.14 7.44 22.06
CA PRO A 16 -11.18 8.45 22.16
C PRO A 16 -12.50 7.81 22.64
N PRO A 17 -13.39 8.57 23.30
CA PRO A 17 -14.68 8.06 23.76
C PRO A 17 -15.59 7.62 22.60
N SER A 18 -15.37 8.14 21.39
CA SER A 18 -16.10 7.78 20.18
C SER A 18 -15.34 8.15 18.92
N GLY A 19 -15.64 7.50 17.81
CA GLY A 19 -15.01 7.76 16.50
C GLY A 19 -13.61 7.18 16.37
N GLY A 20 -12.93 7.55 15.28
CA GLY A 20 -11.56 7.13 15.01
C GLY A 20 -11.42 5.68 14.54
N ASN A 21 -12.48 5.07 14.02
CA ASN A 21 -12.45 3.70 13.53
C ASN A 21 -11.45 3.53 12.38
N THR A 22 -10.71 2.43 12.39
CA THR A 22 -9.85 2.01 11.29
C THR A 22 -10.51 0.88 10.53
N TRP A 23 -10.57 1.04 9.22
CA TRP A 23 -11.15 0.04 8.32
C TRP A 23 -10.05 -0.75 7.63
N PHE A 24 -10.26 -2.04 7.48
CA PHE A 24 -9.34 -2.95 6.80
C PHE A 24 -10.04 -3.62 5.63
N CYS A 25 -9.27 -3.90 4.58
CA CYS A 25 -9.73 -4.65 3.42
C CYS A 25 -8.81 -5.85 3.19
N GLY A 26 -9.39 -7.03 3.01
CA GLY A 26 -8.64 -8.23 2.66
C GLY A 26 -8.15 -8.15 1.22
N MET A 27 -6.85 -8.00 1.02
CA MET A 27 -6.26 -7.81 -0.31
C MET A 27 -6.29 -9.07 -1.18
N GLN A 28 -6.41 -10.24 -0.59
CA GLN A 28 -6.65 -11.50 -1.33
C GLN A 28 -8.07 -11.49 -1.92
N ALA A 29 -9.07 -11.20 -1.09
CA ALA A 29 -10.45 -11.09 -1.55
C ALA A 29 -10.63 -9.99 -2.59
N ALA A 30 -9.99 -8.85 -2.41
CA ALA A 30 -10.00 -7.76 -3.38
C ALA A 30 -9.39 -8.18 -4.72
N CYS A 31 -8.30 -8.96 -4.70
CA CYS A 31 -7.68 -9.50 -5.90
C CYS A 31 -8.61 -10.48 -6.63
N ASP A 32 -9.26 -11.37 -5.88
CA ASP A 32 -10.20 -12.36 -6.43
C ASP A 32 -11.44 -11.71 -7.05
N ALA A 33 -11.88 -10.58 -6.48
CA ALA A 33 -13.05 -9.84 -6.94
C ALA A 33 -12.80 -8.93 -8.15
N LEU A 34 -11.56 -8.80 -8.64
CA LEU A 34 -11.26 -7.95 -9.79
C LEU A 34 -11.95 -8.46 -11.06
N PRO A 35 -12.59 -7.58 -11.85
CA PRO A 35 -13.04 -7.92 -13.19
C PRO A 35 -11.89 -8.42 -14.05
N ALA A 36 -12.18 -9.38 -14.95
CA ALA A 36 -11.16 -10.05 -15.75
C ALA A 36 -10.35 -9.09 -16.65
N ASP A 37 -10.99 -8.06 -17.18
CA ASP A 37 -10.33 -7.04 -18.01
C ASP A 37 -9.35 -6.19 -17.19
N LEU A 38 -9.73 -5.81 -15.98
CA LEU A 38 -8.87 -5.06 -15.08
C LEU A 38 -7.70 -5.94 -14.59
N ARG A 39 -7.98 -7.21 -14.28
CA ARG A 39 -6.96 -8.18 -13.91
C ARG A 39 -5.88 -8.30 -14.98
N ARG A 40 -6.28 -8.41 -16.25
CA ARG A 40 -5.33 -8.46 -17.37
C ARG A 40 -4.50 -7.19 -17.51
N LYS A 41 -5.11 -6.02 -17.28
CA LYS A 41 -4.42 -4.73 -17.37
C LYS A 41 -3.30 -4.56 -16.33
N ILE A 42 -3.47 -5.14 -15.15
CA ILE A 42 -2.49 -4.98 -14.05
C ILE A 42 -1.47 -6.12 -13.99
N GLU A 43 -1.67 -7.19 -14.76
CA GLU A 43 -0.75 -8.32 -14.77
C GLU A 43 0.67 -7.89 -15.16
N GLY A 44 1.65 -8.33 -14.38
CA GLY A 44 3.06 -7.97 -14.59
C GLY A 44 3.43 -6.53 -14.26
N ARG A 45 2.48 -5.70 -13.87
CA ARG A 45 2.77 -4.31 -13.48
C ARG A 45 3.35 -4.21 -12.08
N ARG A 46 4.13 -3.17 -11.88
CA ARG A 46 4.77 -2.84 -10.60
C ARG A 46 4.30 -1.47 -10.14
N ILE A 47 4.36 -1.24 -8.85
CA ILE A 47 4.03 0.04 -8.22
C ILE A 47 5.14 0.45 -7.27
N LYS A 48 5.50 1.72 -7.29
CA LYS A 48 6.36 2.33 -6.29
C LYS A 48 5.49 3.02 -5.24
N HIS A 49 5.62 2.60 -3.99
CA HIS A 49 4.96 3.25 -2.87
C HIS A 49 5.76 4.45 -2.42
N ASP A 50 5.17 5.65 -2.53
CA ASP A 50 5.82 6.89 -2.15
C ASP A 50 6.14 6.94 -0.64
N GLY A 51 7.38 7.25 -0.31
CA GLY A 51 7.83 7.48 1.06
C GLY A 51 7.80 8.95 1.49
N THR A 52 7.46 9.88 0.61
CA THR A 52 7.49 11.33 0.89
C THR A 52 6.26 11.78 1.68
N TYR A 53 5.09 11.38 1.26
CA TYR A 53 3.82 11.78 1.89
C TYR A 53 3.12 10.57 2.50
N ASN A 54 2.35 10.81 3.55
CA ASN A 54 1.47 9.79 4.11
C ASN A 54 0.18 9.67 3.28
N SER A 55 -0.71 8.75 3.65
CA SER A 55 -1.97 8.53 2.95
C SER A 55 -2.94 9.72 3.02
N GLY A 56 -2.76 10.61 4.00
CA GLY A 56 -3.50 11.87 4.10
C GLY A 56 -2.94 13.00 3.25
N GLY A 57 -1.81 12.78 2.55
CA GLY A 57 -1.15 13.78 1.73
C GLY A 57 -0.20 14.71 2.49
N TYR A 58 0.05 14.44 3.77
CA TYR A 58 0.98 15.23 4.58
C TYR A 58 2.41 14.74 4.42
N LEU A 59 3.35 15.68 4.41
CA LEU A 59 4.78 15.38 4.36
C LEU A 59 5.21 14.57 5.59
N ARG A 60 5.95 13.49 5.36
CA ARG A 60 6.51 12.70 6.46
C ARG A 60 7.68 13.43 7.09
N ALA A 61 7.88 13.22 8.39
CA ALA A 61 9.02 13.78 9.11
C ALA A 61 10.35 13.35 8.45
N GLY A 62 11.22 14.33 8.19
CA GLY A 62 12.50 14.11 7.54
C GLY A 62 12.46 13.90 6.03
N ALA A 63 11.28 13.92 5.41
CA ALA A 63 11.16 13.81 3.97
C ALA A 63 11.34 15.16 3.27
N THR A 64 11.92 15.13 2.07
CA THR A 64 12.05 16.30 1.20
C THR A 64 10.83 16.43 0.30
N PRO A 65 10.14 17.57 0.28
CA PRO A 65 8.99 17.77 -0.59
C PRO A 65 9.38 17.57 -2.07
N THR A 66 8.52 16.88 -2.82
CA THR A 66 8.64 16.73 -4.27
C THR A 66 7.27 16.53 -4.89
N ASP A 67 7.11 16.97 -6.12
CA ASP A 67 5.93 16.70 -6.94
C ASP A 67 6.24 15.73 -8.11
N ASP A 68 7.48 15.27 -8.20
CA ASP A 68 7.91 14.30 -9.20
C ASP A 68 7.87 12.87 -8.65
N PRO A 69 6.93 12.02 -9.14
CA PRO A 69 6.83 10.63 -8.69
C PRO A 69 8.11 9.82 -8.92
N LYS A 70 8.90 10.16 -9.93
CA LYS A 70 10.14 9.42 -10.26
C LYS A 70 11.25 9.68 -9.26
N SER A 71 11.35 10.91 -8.76
CA SER A 71 12.36 11.31 -7.77
C SER A 71 11.95 10.99 -6.33
N ALA A 72 10.67 10.72 -6.07
CA ALA A 72 10.18 10.37 -4.74
C ALA A 72 10.82 9.06 -4.26
N PRO A 73 11.22 8.97 -2.97
CA PRO A 73 11.78 7.74 -2.42
C PRO A 73 10.73 6.63 -2.37
N GLY A 74 11.17 5.40 -2.59
CA GLY A 74 10.33 4.21 -2.54
C GLY A 74 10.88 3.10 -3.40
N HIS A 75 10.37 1.89 -3.18
CA HIS A 75 10.77 0.71 -3.93
C HIS A 75 9.63 0.22 -4.81
N LEU A 76 9.98 -0.34 -5.97
CA LEU A 76 9.02 -0.97 -6.87
C LEU A 76 8.66 -2.36 -6.36
N HIS A 77 7.37 -2.62 -6.21
CA HIS A 77 6.83 -3.92 -5.84
C HIS A 77 5.83 -4.39 -6.90
N PRO A 78 5.69 -5.70 -7.13
CA PRO A 78 4.62 -6.20 -7.97
C PRO A 78 3.26 -5.72 -7.45
N LEU A 79 2.38 -5.30 -8.35
CA LEU A 79 1.02 -4.89 -7.98
C LEU A 79 0.19 -6.09 -7.52
N VAL A 80 0.40 -7.24 -8.15
CA VAL A 80 -0.17 -8.53 -7.72
C VAL A 80 0.96 -9.37 -7.14
N CYS A 81 0.88 -9.63 -5.84
CA CYS A 81 1.84 -10.43 -5.11
C CYS A 81 1.26 -11.79 -4.75
N ARG A 82 2.13 -12.73 -4.36
CA ARG A 82 1.72 -14.02 -3.79
C ARG A 82 2.06 -14.07 -2.31
N HIS A 83 1.13 -14.55 -1.53
CA HIS A 83 1.38 -14.80 -0.11
C HIS A 83 2.43 -15.91 0.02
N PRO A 84 3.52 -15.70 0.80
CA PRO A 84 4.64 -16.64 0.82
C PRO A 84 4.30 -18.03 1.36
N GLU A 85 3.32 -18.13 2.25
CA GLU A 85 2.92 -19.41 2.85
C GLU A 85 1.82 -20.11 2.05
N THR A 86 0.82 -19.37 1.59
CA THR A 86 -0.37 -19.94 0.96
C THR A 86 -0.31 -19.96 -0.56
N GLY A 87 0.55 -19.15 -1.17
CA GLY A 87 0.61 -18.96 -2.63
C GLY A 87 -0.57 -18.18 -3.20
N ARG A 88 -1.53 -17.75 -2.38
CA ARG A 88 -2.69 -16.98 -2.86
C ARG A 88 -2.25 -15.61 -3.37
N GLN A 89 -2.86 -15.18 -4.45
CA GLN A 89 -2.62 -13.85 -5.01
C GLN A 89 -3.33 -12.78 -4.19
N MET A 90 -2.67 -11.63 -4.06
CA MET A 90 -3.18 -10.47 -3.34
C MET A 90 -2.73 -9.20 -4.04
N LEU A 91 -3.50 -8.13 -3.88
CA LEU A 91 -3.11 -6.81 -4.34
C LEU A 91 -2.17 -6.16 -3.31
N TYR A 92 -1.09 -5.55 -3.81
CA TYR A 92 -0.21 -4.72 -3.01
C TYR A 92 -0.21 -3.29 -3.53
N LEU A 93 -1.22 -2.54 -3.16
CA LEU A 93 -1.38 -1.16 -3.59
C LEU A 93 -1.95 -0.31 -2.44
N GLY A 94 -1.70 0.98 -2.51
CA GLY A 94 -2.24 1.95 -1.57
C GLY A 94 -2.40 3.30 -2.26
N ARG A 95 -3.32 4.10 -1.73
CA ARG A 95 -3.51 5.47 -2.21
C ARG A 95 -2.39 6.35 -1.67
N ARG A 96 -1.51 6.80 -2.53
CA ARG A 96 -0.43 7.73 -2.23
C ARG A 96 -0.43 8.88 -3.24
N LYS A 97 0.00 10.06 -2.81
CA LYS A 97 0.07 11.26 -3.66
C LYS A 97 0.96 11.04 -4.89
N LEU A 98 2.08 10.37 -4.69
CA LEU A 98 3.11 10.16 -5.72
C LEU A 98 3.31 8.68 -6.06
N ALA A 99 2.28 7.84 -5.95
CA ALA A 99 2.36 6.46 -6.41
C ALA A 99 2.63 6.41 -7.92
N TYR A 100 3.56 5.53 -8.31
CA TYR A 100 4.05 5.47 -9.68
C TYR A 100 4.25 4.03 -10.16
#